data_588786f9ff71bdc9db7f3e6f952de37c
#
_entry.id   588786f9ff71bdc9db7f3e6f952de37c
#
_cell.length_a   1.000
_cell.length_b   1.000
_cell.length_c   1.000
_cell.angle_alpha   90.00
_cell.angle_beta   90.00
_cell.angle_gamma   90.00
#
_symmetry.space_group_name_H-M   'P 1'
#
loop_
_entity.id
_entity.type
_entity.pdbx_description
1 polymer ?
#
loop_
_entity_poly.entity_id
_entity_poly.type
_entity_poly.pdbx_seq_one_letter_code
_entity_poly.pdbx_strand_id
1 'polypeptide(L)'
;SLYDGWALKIRTNVSCHYNAVIPLSEHTEIIATTLWSYIKQRDAFLTEQAISDFRRIKCGDGNPLNWIRFNMEHDKCLKFLKESISRSNTEHIVVVTHHVPSFELLAPEFNGSPLNGAFTVELEDFIGKSPIDYWIYGHSHRNIDKIIGRTNCITNQLGYVSHNEHTTFNPGKHIELY
;
A
#
# COMPACT_ATOMS: atom_id res chain seq x y z
N SER A 1 -2.70 8.48 -20.81
CA SER A 1 -1.65 7.76 -20.06
C SER A 1 -2.21 6.43 -19.62
N LEU A 2 -1.43 5.35 -19.73
CA LEU A 2 -1.80 4.00 -19.29
C LEU A 2 -1.94 3.89 -17.75
N TYR A 3 -1.55 4.96 -17.05
CA TYR A 3 -1.47 4.97 -15.59
C TYR A 3 -2.22 6.16 -15.06
N ASP A 4 -3.48 6.27 -15.04
CA ASP A 4 -4.27 7.38 -14.51
C ASP A 4 -3.73 7.97 -13.19
N GLY A 5 -2.41 8.14 -13.14
CA GLY A 5 -1.68 8.76 -12.05
C GLY A 5 -1.95 10.27 -12.02
N TRP A 6 -2.07 10.83 -10.83
CA TRP A 6 -2.26 12.26 -10.65
C TRP A 6 -1.50 12.78 -9.42
N ALA A 7 -1.20 14.06 -9.45
CA ALA A 7 -0.66 14.81 -8.33
C ALA A 7 -1.46 16.09 -8.13
N LEU A 8 -1.87 16.36 -6.90
CA LEU A 8 -2.56 17.58 -6.50
C LEU A 8 -1.75 18.32 -5.45
N LYS A 9 -1.32 19.52 -5.77
CA LYS A 9 -0.68 20.41 -4.80
C LYS A 9 -1.74 21.03 -3.88
N ILE A 10 -1.68 20.70 -2.59
CA ILE A 10 -2.61 21.21 -1.56
C ILE A 10 -2.06 22.49 -0.92
N ARG A 11 -0.75 22.52 -0.64
CA ARG A 11 -0.01 23.67 -0.07
C ARG A 11 1.39 23.72 -0.68
N THR A 12 2.18 24.72 -0.32
CA THR A 12 3.56 24.84 -0.80
C THR A 12 4.43 23.63 -0.49
N ASN A 13 4.18 22.99 0.65
CA ASN A 13 4.92 21.85 1.17
C ASN A 13 4.06 20.56 1.32
N VAL A 14 2.84 20.55 0.76
CA VAL A 14 1.94 19.39 0.82
C VAL A 14 1.35 19.10 -0.54
N SER A 15 1.55 17.89 -1.01
CA SER A 15 0.91 17.38 -2.24
C SER A 15 0.35 15.98 -2.01
N CYS A 16 -0.74 15.66 -2.70
CA CYS A 16 -1.32 14.34 -2.75
C CYS A 16 -0.95 13.68 -4.08
N HIS A 17 -0.55 12.44 -4.04
CA HIS A 17 -0.11 11.67 -5.20
C HIS A 17 -0.85 10.34 -5.30
N TYR A 18 -1.12 9.92 -6.52
CA TYR A 18 -1.65 8.60 -6.83
C TYR A 18 -0.90 8.04 -8.04
N ASN A 19 -0.37 6.84 -7.93
CA ASN A 19 0.46 6.19 -8.95
C ASN A 19 1.55 7.15 -9.48
N ALA A 20 2.47 7.54 -8.61
CA ALA A 20 3.47 8.55 -8.92
C ALA A 20 4.88 8.08 -8.56
N VAL A 21 5.85 8.43 -9.43
CA VAL A 21 7.28 8.36 -9.12
C VAL A 21 7.72 9.77 -8.72
N ILE A 22 8.29 9.89 -7.54
CA ILE A 22 8.67 11.17 -6.91
C ILE A 22 10.17 11.16 -6.66
N PRO A 23 10.97 11.90 -7.43
CA PRO A 23 12.39 12.01 -7.17
C PRO A 23 12.63 12.82 -5.88
N LEU A 24 13.43 12.27 -4.96
CA LEU A 24 13.89 12.94 -3.75
C LEU A 24 15.29 13.54 -3.95
N SER A 25 16.14 12.88 -4.71
CA SER A 25 17.49 13.32 -5.06
C SER A 25 17.91 12.70 -6.41
N GLU A 26 19.13 12.93 -6.83
CA GLU A 26 19.71 12.27 -8.02
C GLU A 26 19.83 10.75 -7.84
N HIS A 27 19.90 10.27 -6.60
CA HIS A 27 20.14 8.86 -6.26
C HIS A 27 18.92 8.16 -5.67
N THR A 28 17.84 8.88 -5.35
CA THR A 28 16.70 8.33 -4.58
C THR A 28 15.38 8.75 -5.16
N GLU A 29 14.48 7.78 -5.32
CA GLU A 29 13.09 8.03 -5.68
C GLU A 29 12.10 7.31 -4.77
N ILE A 30 10.90 7.89 -4.65
CA ILE A 30 9.73 7.23 -4.05
C ILE A 30 8.80 6.79 -5.17
N ILE A 31 8.36 5.53 -5.14
CA ILE A 31 7.29 5.01 -5.97
C ILE A 31 6.05 4.85 -5.09
N ALA A 32 5.08 5.74 -5.27
CA ALA A 32 3.89 5.83 -4.44
C ALA A 32 2.64 5.35 -5.15
N THR A 33 1.91 4.42 -4.54
CA THR A 33 0.63 3.90 -5.04
C THR A 33 -0.25 3.46 -3.87
N THR A 34 -1.57 3.44 -4.05
CA THR A 34 -2.46 2.83 -3.05
C THR A 34 -2.21 1.32 -2.95
N LEU A 35 -1.77 0.69 -4.03
CA LEU A 35 -1.62 -0.73 -4.27
C LEU A 35 -2.99 -1.43 -4.39
N TRP A 36 -3.93 -1.12 -3.47
CA TRP A 36 -5.10 -1.92 -3.20
C TRP A 36 -4.69 -3.38 -2.95
N SER A 37 -5.55 -4.20 -2.42
CA SER A 37 -5.31 -5.62 -2.27
C SER A 37 -6.24 -6.40 -3.21
N TYR A 38 -6.29 -7.71 -3.10
CA TYR A 38 -7.05 -8.54 -4.03
C TYR A 38 -8.08 -9.40 -3.29
N ILE A 39 -9.35 -9.20 -3.61
CA ILE A 39 -10.48 -9.94 -3.01
C ILE A 39 -10.82 -11.14 -3.88
N LYS A 40 -10.72 -12.34 -3.30
CA LYS A 40 -11.15 -13.56 -3.97
C LYS A 40 -12.67 -13.59 -4.12
N GLN A 41 -13.17 -14.05 -5.25
CA GLN A 41 -14.62 -14.08 -5.54
C GLN A 41 -15.44 -14.78 -4.45
N ARG A 42 -14.91 -15.86 -3.86
CA ARG A 42 -15.58 -16.60 -2.78
C ARG A 42 -15.79 -15.76 -1.50
N ASP A 43 -14.94 -14.77 -1.28
CA ASP A 43 -14.95 -13.92 -0.07
C ASP A 43 -15.63 -12.56 -0.33
N ALA A 44 -15.98 -12.27 -1.59
CA ALA A 44 -16.43 -10.95 -2.05
C ALA A 44 -17.70 -10.48 -1.34
N PHE A 45 -18.73 -11.34 -1.25
CA PHE A 45 -19.99 -10.98 -0.61
C PHE A 45 -19.80 -10.59 0.85
N LEU A 46 -19.08 -11.41 1.62
CA LEU A 46 -18.79 -11.14 3.02
C LEU A 46 -17.97 -9.85 3.19
N THR A 47 -16.97 -9.66 2.34
CA THR A 47 -16.10 -8.49 2.36
C THR A 47 -16.88 -7.20 2.09
N GLU A 48 -17.74 -7.17 1.07
CA GLU A 48 -18.58 -6.00 0.75
C GLU A 48 -19.54 -5.65 1.89
N GLN A 49 -20.07 -6.65 2.60
CA GLN A 49 -20.94 -6.42 3.74
C GLN A 49 -20.19 -5.89 4.97
N ALA A 50 -19.00 -6.41 5.24
CA ALA A 50 -18.25 -6.11 6.44
C ALA A 50 -17.46 -4.80 6.34
N ILE A 51 -16.84 -4.49 5.19
CA ILE A 51 -15.91 -3.38 5.03
C ILE A 51 -16.65 -2.09 4.66
N SER A 52 -16.36 -1.02 5.40
CA SER A 52 -17.04 0.27 5.25
C SER A 52 -16.80 0.95 3.89
N ASP A 53 -15.68 0.66 3.24
CA ASP A 53 -15.26 1.27 1.98
C ASP A 53 -16.29 1.03 0.87
N PHE A 54 -16.88 -0.16 0.83
CA PHE A 54 -17.91 -0.51 -0.15
C PHE A 54 -19.22 0.28 0.02
N ARG A 55 -19.41 0.91 1.18
CA ARG A 55 -20.56 1.81 1.46
C ARG A 55 -20.21 3.29 1.33
N ARG A 56 -18.93 3.65 1.54
CA ARG A 56 -18.48 5.04 1.63
C ARG A 56 -17.82 5.55 0.36
N ILE A 57 -17.05 4.71 -0.33
CA ILE A 57 -16.35 5.09 -1.55
C ILE A 57 -17.32 5.03 -2.71
N LYS A 58 -17.39 6.13 -3.46
CA LYS A 58 -18.12 6.22 -4.72
C LYS A 58 -17.14 6.31 -5.88
N CYS A 59 -17.41 5.57 -6.93
CA CYS A 59 -16.66 5.63 -8.16
C CYS A 59 -17.00 6.89 -8.97
N GLY A 60 -16.22 7.21 -10.00
CA GLY A 60 -16.42 8.40 -10.82
C GLY A 60 -17.79 8.50 -11.53
N ASP A 61 -18.51 7.39 -11.67
CA ASP A 61 -19.87 7.31 -12.18
C ASP A 61 -20.95 7.46 -11.08
N GLY A 62 -20.54 7.74 -9.83
CA GLY A 62 -21.42 7.91 -8.67
C GLY A 62 -21.88 6.60 -8.02
N ASN A 63 -21.61 5.44 -8.62
CA ASN A 63 -21.95 4.15 -8.04
C ASN A 63 -21.03 3.79 -6.84
N PRO A 64 -21.52 3.02 -5.86
CA PRO A 64 -20.65 2.49 -4.80
C PRO A 64 -19.52 1.65 -5.37
N LEU A 65 -18.39 1.64 -4.66
CA LEU A 65 -17.32 0.69 -4.90
C LEU A 65 -17.85 -0.75 -4.74
N ASN A 66 -17.39 -1.65 -5.58
CA ASN A 66 -17.63 -3.08 -5.45
C ASN A 66 -16.31 -3.86 -5.60
N TRP A 67 -16.31 -5.14 -5.24
CA TRP A 67 -15.10 -5.96 -5.24
C TRP A 67 -14.45 -6.09 -6.63
N ILE A 68 -15.23 -6.04 -7.72
CA ILE A 68 -14.69 -6.10 -9.09
C ILE A 68 -13.88 -4.83 -9.38
N ARG A 69 -14.42 -3.65 -9.07
CA ARG A 69 -13.71 -2.38 -9.24
C ARG A 69 -12.52 -2.26 -8.32
N PHE A 70 -12.65 -2.78 -7.10
CA PHE A 70 -11.54 -2.86 -6.14
C PHE A 70 -10.35 -3.64 -6.74
N ASN A 71 -10.62 -4.82 -7.32
CA ASN A 71 -9.59 -5.63 -7.96
C ASN A 71 -9.04 -4.99 -9.24
N MET A 72 -9.87 -4.28 -10.01
CA MET A 72 -9.39 -3.51 -11.17
C MET A 72 -8.41 -2.40 -10.76
N GLU A 73 -8.66 -1.73 -9.65
CA GLU A 73 -7.72 -0.73 -9.11
C GLU A 73 -6.43 -1.38 -8.60
N HIS A 74 -6.52 -2.56 -7.98
CA HIS A 74 -5.35 -3.37 -7.66
C HIS A 74 -4.49 -3.65 -8.89
N ASP A 75 -5.08 -4.16 -9.96
CA ASP A 75 -4.36 -4.52 -11.19
C ASP A 75 -3.65 -3.30 -11.79
N LYS A 76 -4.29 -2.13 -11.80
CA LYS A 76 -3.68 -0.87 -12.27
C LYS A 76 -2.49 -0.47 -11.40
N CYS A 77 -2.68 -0.47 -10.08
CA CYS A 77 -1.62 -0.08 -9.14
C CYS A 77 -0.43 -1.04 -9.20
N LEU A 78 -0.68 -2.34 -9.25
CA LEU A 78 0.36 -3.36 -9.35
C LEU A 78 1.14 -3.26 -10.66
N LYS A 79 0.44 -3.02 -11.78
CA LYS A 79 1.08 -2.79 -13.08
C LYS A 79 1.97 -1.55 -13.03
N PHE A 80 1.45 -0.42 -12.54
CA PHE A 80 2.21 0.81 -12.35
C PHE A 80 3.47 0.57 -11.52
N LEU A 81 3.33 -0.09 -10.37
CA LEU A 81 4.43 -0.39 -9.46
C LEU A 81 5.54 -1.20 -10.15
N LYS A 82 5.17 -2.31 -10.77
CA LYS A 82 6.11 -3.20 -11.46
C LYS A 82 6.87 -2.49 -12.58
N GLU A 83 6.16 -1.70 -13.39
CA GLU A 83 6.78 -0.97 -14.49
C GLU A 83 7.65 0.19 -14.01
N SER A 84 7.25 0.89 -12.93
CA SER A 84 8.07 1.96 -12.35
C SER A 84 9.39 1.40 -11.81
N ILE A 85 9.34 0.30 -11.06
CA ILE A 85 10.56 -0.35 -10.55
C ILE A 85 11.44 -0.84 -11.70
N SER A 86 10.86 -1.45 -12.75
CA SER A 86 11.65 -1.95 -13.87
C SER A 86 12.32 -0.87 -14.70
N ARG A 87 11.82 0.36 -14.66
CA ARG A 87 12.36 1.53 -15.36
C ARG A 87 13.25 2.40 -14.49
N SER A 88 13.27 2.14 -13.19
CA SER A 88 14.12 2.89 -12.27
C SER A 88 15.60 2.68 -12.59
N ASN A 89 16.35 3.78 -12.56
CA ASN A 89 17.81 3.80 -12.68
C ASN A 89 18.44 4.47 -11.47
N THR A 90 17.66 4.72 -10.40
CA THR A 90 18.17 5.32 -9.16
C THR A 90 18.86 4.26 -8.31
N GLU A 91 19.77 4.72 -7.47
CA GLU A 91 20.52 3.85 -6.55
C GLU A 91 19.62 3.32 -5.43
N HIS A 92 18.69 4.16 -4.96
CA HIS A 92 17.76 3.84 -3.88
C HIS A 92 16.31 3.96 -4.30
N ILE A 93 15.55 2.90 -4.06
CA ILE A 93 14.11 2.84 -4.33
C ILE A 93 13.34 2.67 -3.02
N VAL A 94 12.46 3.63 -2.73
CA VAL A 94 11.51 3.56 -1.63
C VAL A 94 10.10 3.38 -2.18
N VAL A 95 9.47 2.26 -1.92
CA VAL A 95 8.07 2.03 -2.27
C VAL A 95 7.16 2.46 -1.12
N VAL A 96 6.10 3.19 -1.42
CA VAL A 96 5.08 3.59 -0.44
C VAL A 96 3.71 3.14 -0.91
N THR A 97 3.06 2.30 -0.11
CA THR A 97 1.70 1.83 -0.38
C THR A 97 0.77 2.07 0.80
N HIS A 98 -0.55 2.03 0.55
CA HIS A 98 -1.51 2.01 1.65
C HIS A 98 -1.79 0.58 2.11
N HIS A 99 -2.11 -0.32 1.20
CA HIS A 99 -2.39 -1.71 1.53
C HIS A 99 -1.12 -2.51 1.85
N VAL A 100 -1.30 -3.55 2.66
CA VAL A 100 -0.22 -4.43 3.12
C VAL A 100 0.26 -5.32 1.97
N PRO A 101 1.57 -5.35 1.64
CA PRO A 101 2.06 -6.00 0.42
C PRO A 101 2.36 -7.50 0.56
N SER A 102 2.30 -8.08 1.76
CA SER A 102 2.53 -9.52 1.96
C SER A 102 1.82 -10.03 3.22
N PHE A 103 1.40 -11.30 3.20
CA PHE A 103 0.86 -11.96 4.39
C PHE A 103 1.90 -12.16 5.49
N GLU A 104 3.20 -12.10 5.17
CA GLU A 104 4.30 -12.09 6.15
C GLU A 104 4.28 -10.85 7.08
N LEU A 105 3.54 -9.81 6.68
CA LEU A 105 3.34 -8.55 7.40
C LEU A 105 1.95 -8.48 8.07
N LEU A 106 1.21 -9.58 8.02
CA LEU A 106 -0.10 -9.68 8.64
C LEU A 106 0.04 -10.01 10.13
N ALA A 107 -0.71 -9.32 10.97
CA ALA A 107 -0.74 -9.63 12.39
C ALA A 107 -1.39 -11.00 12.64
N PRO A 108 -0.86 -11.81 13.58
CA PRO A 108 -1.29 -13.19 13.80
C PRO A 108 -2.79 -13.35 14.07
N GLU A 109 -3.41 -12.35 14.72
CA GLU A 109 -4.86 -12.36 15.01
C GLU A 109 -5.75 -12.35 13.76
N PHE A 110 -5.21 -11.97 12.60
CA PHE A 110 -5.93 -11.93 11.32
C PHE A 110 -5.69 -13.17 10.46
N ASN A 111 -4.86 -14.11 10.90
CA ASN A 111 -4.59 -15.33 10.14
C ASN A 111 -5.88 -16.09 9.82
N GLY A 112 -6.05 -16.40 8.52
CA GLY A 112 -7.22 -17.15 8.04
C GLY A 112 -8.52 -16.34 7.93
N SER A 113 -8.52 -15.04 8.21
CA SER A 113 -9.70 -14.19 8.04
C SER A 113 -10.11 -14.10 6.57
N PRO A 114 -11.39 -14.32 6.23
CA PRO A 114 -11.89 -14.14 4.87
C PRO A 114 -11.86 -12.67 4.41
N LEU A 115 -11.66 -11.72 5.33
CA LEU A 115 -11.58 -10.30 5.03
C LEU A 115 -10.17 -9.85 4.61
N ASN A 116 -9.15 -10.70 4.77
CA ASN A 116 -7.76 -10.31 4.48
C ASN A 116 -7.54 -9.81 3.06
N GLY A 117 -8.34 -10.29 2.09
CA GLY A 117 -8.28 -9.80 0.72
C GLY A 117 -8.61 -8.31 0.53
N ALA A 118 -9.23 -7.65 1.52
CA ALA A 118 -9.45 -6.21 1.51
C ALA A 118 -8.29 -5.41 2.11
N PHE A 119 -7.32 -6.06 2.75
CA PHE A 119 -6.24 -5.39 3.48
C PHE A 119 -4.85 -5.75 2.94
N THR A 120 -4.68 -7.00 2.50
CA THR A 120 -3.37 -7.58 2.20
C THR A 120 -3.38 -8.29 0.86
N VAL A 121 -2.33 -8.11 0.09
CA VAL A 121 -2.03 -8.87 -1.13
C VAL A 121 -0.69 -9.58 -0.99
N GLU A 122 -0.54 -10.75 -1.63
CA GLU A 122 0.71 -11.51 -1.54
C GLU A 122 1.68 -11.13 -2.64
N LEU A 123 2.74 -10.44 -2.27
CA LEU A 123 3.83 -10.02 -3.16
C LEU A 123 5.21 -10.40 -2.61
N GLU A 124 5.32 -11.36 -1.67
CA GLU A 124 6.59 -11.74 -1.06
C GLU A 124 7.67 -12.06 -2.10
N ASP A 125 7.35 -12.92 -3.05
CA ASP A 125 8.25 -13.30 -4.13
C ASP A 125 8.71 -12.11 -4.99
N PHE A 126 7.81 -11.17 -5.26
CA PHE A 126 8.12 -9.96 -6.01
C PHE A 126 9.04 -9.04 -5.21
N ILE A 127 8.72 -8.81 -3.94
CA ILE A 127 9.52 -7.99 -3.03
C ILE A 127 10.93 -8.57 -2.92
N GLY A 128 11.03 -9.87 -2.64
CA GLY A 128 12.31 -10.54 -2.43
C GLY A 128 13.25 -10.54 -3.63
N LYS A 129 12.71 -10.37 -4.86
CA LYS A 129 13.46 -10.30 -6.12
C LYS A 129 13.68 -8.89 -6.64
N SER A 130 13.09 -7.88 -6.01
CA SER A 130 13.12 -6.48 -6.44
C SER A 130 14.31 -5.72 -5.85
N PRO A 131 14.82 -4.67 -6.53
CA PRO A 131 15.89 -3.82 -6.02
C PRO A 131 15.41 -2.74 -5.04
N ILE A 132 14.37 -3.02 -4.28
CA ILE A 132 13.74 -2.08 -3.34
C ILE A 132 14.54 -2.07 -2.03
N ASP A 133 14.87 -0.89 -1.50
CA ASP A 133 15.52 -0.75 -0.20
C ASP A 133 14.50 -0.70 0.93
N TYR A 134 13.43 0.08 0.77
CA TYR A 134 12.36 0.19 1.74
C TYR A 134 10.98 0.05 1.10
N TRP A 135 10.10 -0.68 1.78
CA TRP A 135 8.67 -0.69 1.48
C TRP A 135 7.89 -0.21 2.69
N ILE A 136 7.30 0.99 2.58
CA ILE A 136 6.49 1.60 3.62
C ILE A 136 5.02 1.31 3.34
N TYR A 137 4.30 0.80 4.33
CA TYR A 137 2.89 0.41 4.16
C TYR A 137 2.01 0.83 5.35
N GLY A 138 0.68 0.72 5.20
CA GLY A 138 -0.31 1.08 6.20
C GLY A 138 -1.49 0.12 6.27
N HIS A 139 -2.69 0.67 6.49
CA HIS A 139 -4.02 0.05 6.43
C HIS A 139 -4.37 -0.94 7.53
N SER A 140 -3.46 -1.79 7.98
CA SER A 140 -3.72 -2.84 8.96
C SER A 140 -3.85 -2.35 10.41
N HIS A 141 -3.44 -1.11 10.68
CA HIS A 141 -3.31 -0.52 12.02
C HIS A 141 -2.47 -1.38 13.00
N ARG A 142 -1.53 -2.16 12.43
CA ARG A 142 -0.56 -2.96 13.18
C ARG A 142 0.84 -2.62 12.71
N ASN A 143 1.73 -2.35 13.66
CA ASN A 143 3.10 -1.98 13.37
C ASN A 143 3.99 -3.23 13.38
N ILE A 144 4.25 -3.78 12.21
CA ILE A 144 5.08 -4.96 11.98
C ILE A 144 6.16 -4.59 10.98
N ASP A 145 7.42 -4.66 11.39
CA ASP A 145 8.56 -4.48 10.51
C ASP A 145 9.19 -5.84 10.21
N LYS A 146 9.57 -6.08 8.95
CA LYS A 146 10.20 -7.33 8.52
C LYS A 146 11.08 -7.09 7.30
N ILE A 147 12.16 -7.86 7.19
CA ILE A 147 12.99 -7.88 5.99
C ILE A 147 12.49 -9.01 5.09
N ILE A 148 12.19 -8.69 3.84
CA ILE A 148 11.82 -9.65 2.79
C ILE A 148 12.85 -9.53 1.67
N GLY A 149 13.68 -10.58 1.49
CA GLY A 149 14.86 -10.48 0.63
C GLY A 149 15.83 -9.42 1.13
N ARG A 150 16.08 -8.37 0.35
CA ARG A 150 16.87 -7.20 0.77
C ARG A 150 16.02 -6.02 1.25
N THR A 151 14.70 -6.08 1.04
CA THR A 151 13.78 -4.98 1.29
C THR A 151 13.41 -4.89 2.76
N ASN A 152 13.59 -3.72 3.37
CA ASN A 152 13.07 -3.40 4.70
C ASN A 152 11.59 -3.00 4.58
N CYS A 153 10.67 -3.92 4.86
CA CYS A 153 9.24 -3.63 4.93
C CYS A 153 8.92 -3.05 6.30
N ILE A 154 8.47 -1.80 6.33
CA ILE A 154 8.26 -1.04 7.58
C ILE A 154 6.92 -0.31 7.58
N THR A 155 6.43 -0.06 8.76
CA THR A 155 5.20 0.71 8.97
C THR A 155 5.24 1.50 10.26
N ASN A 156 4.44 2.56 10.39
CA ASN A 156 4.30 3.34 11.62
C ASN A 156 2.90 3.95 11.68
N GLN A 157 1.95 3.12 12.00
CA GLN A 157 0.53 3.44 11.97
C GLN A 157 0.06 3.92 13.34
N LEU A 158 -0.61 5.07 13.40
CA LEU A 158 -1.27 5.54 14.61
C LEU A 158 -2.51 4.71 14.94
N GLY A 159 -3.26 4.28 13.92
CA GLY A 159 -4.51 3.57 14.10
C GLY A 159 -5.59 4.39 14.83
N TYR A 160 -6.58 3.69 15.37
CA TYR A 160 -7.64 4.32 16.16
C TYR A 160 -7.28 4.38 17.64
N VAL A 161 -7.09 5.58 18.16
CA VAL A 161 -6.76 5.80 19.59
C VAL A 161 -7.81 5.19 20.52
N SER A 162 -9.11 5.27 20.15
CA SER A 162 -10.21 4.66 20.90
C SER A 162 -10.15 3.13 20.98
N HIS A 163 -9.39 2.49 20.10
CA HIS A 163 -9.18 1.03 20.08
C HIS A 163 -7.79 0.62 20.60
N ASN A 164 -7.04 1.56 21.20
CA ASN A 164 -5.68 1.36 21.71
C ASN A 164 -4.66 0.92 20.65
N GLU A 165 -4.91 1.21 19.37
CA GLU A 165 -4.01 0.82 18.26
C GLU A 165 -2.75 1.69 18.21
N HIS A 166 -2.76 2.85 18.85
CA HIS A 166 -1.66 3.83 18.88
C HIS A 166 -0.47 3.42 19.76
N THR A 167 -0.58 2.36 20.53
CA THR A 167 0.40 2.00 21.58
C THR A 167 1.80 1.68 21.03
N THR A 168 1.90 1.29 19.75
CA THR A 168 3.15 0.98 19.07
C THR A 168 3.59 2.07 18.09
N PHE A 169 2.86 3.19 18.02
CA PHE A 169 3.24 4.33 17.19
C PHE A 169 4.47 5.04 17.76
N ASN A 170 5.45 5.29 16.91
CA ASN A 170 6.68 6.01 17.28
C ASN A 170 6.81 7.31 16.45
N PRO A 171 6.59 8.50 17.03
CA PRO A 171 6.67 9.76 16.31
C PRO A 171 8.09 10.10 15.81
N GLY A 172 9.11 9.41 16.33
CA GLY A 172 10.51 9.58 15.91
C GLY A 172 10.97 8.54 14.88
N LYS A 173 10.09 7.67 14.37
CA LYS A 173 10.48 6.65 13.38
C LYS A 173 10.91 7.31 12.07
N HIS A 174 12.08 6.97 11.58
CA HIS A 174 12.67 7.45 10.33
C HIS A 174 13.38 6.31 9.61
N ILE A 175 13.73 6.54 8.35
CA ILE A 175 14.58 5.67 7.54
C ILE A 175 15.84 6.44 7.16
N GLU A 176 16.93 5.72 6.96
CA GLU A 176 18.20 6.27 6.49
C GLU A 176 18.60 5.55 5.20
N LEU A 177 19.01 6.32 4.20
CA LEU A 177 19.51 5.85 2.91
C LEU A 177 20.96 6.31 2.78
N TYR A 178 21.88 5.39 2.60
CA TYR A 178 23.32 5.63 2.52
C TYR A 178 23.86 5.33 1.14
#